data_b1b6045194897898c9a5d10c897f6e34
#
_entry.id   b1b6045194897898c9a5d10c897f6e34
#
_cell.length_a   1.000
_cell.length_b   1.000
_cell.length_c   1.000
_cell.angle_alpha   90.00
_cell.angle_beta   90.00
_cell.angle_gamma   90.00
#
_symmetry.space_group_name_H-M   'P 1'
#
loop_
_entity.id
_entity.type
_entity.pdbx_description
1 polymer ?
#
loop_
_entity_poly.entity_id
_entity_poly.type
_entity_poly.pdbx_seq_one_letter_code
_entity_poly.pdbx_strand_id
1 'polypeptide(L)'
;MLLAFKVFALTGQEKTGSSAQEGELYLNFRNISFVKNNEYSNPVTEGYTLIGYFIQPELVYKPAEKVTLRLGTHLLSYSGTNRFSFVKPVFSTSWHFSENTIFTLGSLAGSESHRMSDPHFNKERMYNAFSEDGLQFRTSSDNLFSDTWLSWENYIFRGDNEREVFTAGESFRYSSPEYAGLIRIEIPVQILFKHYGGQISNYPEHVETYFNLSSGVKALFEIDEPRNRRIGLECLAFFGSCLTGNAGSGIKNGYADWYKLFYSFRGVELETGFWKSHDFYAPNGNFIFGSVSDHIDNLVLSDRNLITGSINIKLPYKDFFEFHLGFDGYYDIDLNRFDNAITLHLKLDKLIKIATIKE
;
A
#
# COMPACT_ATOMS: atom_id res chain seq x y z
N MET A 1 -32.02 -24.75 5.59
CA MET A 1 -31.20 -24.06 6.60
C MET A 1 -30.35 -23.02 5.87
N LEU A 2 -30.91 -21.82 5.69
CA LEU A 2 -30.21 -20.71 5.01
C LEU A 2 -29.26 -20.07 6.01
N LEU A 3 -27.96 -20.25 5.79
CA LEU A 3 -26.94 -19.46 6.46
C LEU A 3 -27.00 -18.03 5.90
N ALA A 4 -27.57 -17.12 6.67
CA ALA A 4 -27.50 -15.70 6.38
C ALA A 4 -26.06 -15.23 6.64
N PHE A 5 -25.27 -15.13 5.58
CA PHE A 5 -24.00 -14.41 5.62
C PHE A 5 -24.32 -12.93 5.74
N LYS A 6 -24.11 -12.35 6.93
CA LYS A 6 -24.02 -10.90 7.08
C LYS A 6 -22.76 -10.48 6.34
N VAL A 7 -22.92 -9.94 5.14
CA VAL A 7 -21.86 -9.27 4.42
C VAL A 7 -21.62 -7.94 5.12
N PHE A 8 -20.58 -7.86 5.92
CA PHE A 8 -20.07 -6.58 6.42
C PHE A 8 -19.55 -5.80 5.24
N ALA A 9 -20.02 -4.56 5.10
CA ALA A 9 -19.42 -3.60 4.20
C ALA A 9 -17.92 -3.51 4.55
N LEU A 10 -17.06 -3.87 3.59
CA LEU A 10 -15.61 -3.68 3.67
C LEU A 10 -15.29 -2.17 3.53
N THR A 11 -15.74 -1.36 4.46
CA THR A 11 -14.98 -0.18 4.84
C THR A 11 -13.81 -0.75 5.61
N GLY A 12 -12.62 -0.73 5.00
CA GLY A 12 -11.38 -1.18 5.63
C GLY A 12 -11.03 -0.29 6.83
N GLN A 13 -11.85 -0.33 7.85
CA GLN A 13 -11.46 0.08 9.19
C GLN A 13 -10.55 -1.02 9.70
N GLU A 14 -9.26 -0.76 9.68
CA GLU A 14 -8.36 -1.47 10.57
C GLU A 14 -8.91 -1.30 11.99
N LYS A 15 -9.52 -2.36 12.53
CA LYS A 15 -9.88 -2.46 13.95
C LYS A 15 -8.64 -2.57 14.84
N THR A 16 -7.54 -1.96 14.45
CA THR A 16 -6.30 -1.92 15.20
C THR A 16 -6.44 -0.92 16.34
N GLY A 17 -6.85 -1.40 17.49
CA GLY A 17 -6.84 -0.66 18.74
C GLY A 17 -8.19 -0.22 19.30
N SER A 18 -9.31 -0.33 18.57
CA SER A 18 -10.62 0.11 19.09
C SER A 18 -11.23 -0.84 20.16
N SER A 19 -10.67 -2.03 20.35
CA SER A 19 -11.13 -2.98 21.38
C SER A 19 -10.25 -3.03 22.63
N ALA A 20 -9.05 -2.44 22.61
CA ALA A 20 -8.18 -2.40 23.77
C ALA A 20 -8.65 -1.33 24.75
N GLN A 21 -8.80 -1.70 26.03
CA GLN A 21 -9.21 -0.81 27.12
C GLN A 21 -7.98 -0.37 27.93
N GLU A 22 -8.12 0.74 28.65
CA GLU A 22 -7.09 1.23 29.55
C GLU A 22 -6.69 0.17 30.60
N GLY A 23 -5.39 0.05 30.86
CA GLY A 23 -4.81 -0.94 31.74
C GLY A 23 -4.74 -2.35 31.16
N GLU A 24 -5.13 -2.57 29.91
CA GLU A 24 -5.14 -3.91 29.31
C GLU A 24 -3.91 -4.18 28.43
N LEU A 25 -3.39 -5.41 28.57
CA LEU A 25 -2.30 -5.96 27.79
C LEU A 25 -2.83 -7.04 26.84
N TYR A 26 -2.44 -6.93 25.57
CA TYR A 26 -2.81 -7.86 24.51
C TYR A 26 -1.58 -8.43 23.82
N LEU A 27 -1.72 -9.63 23.27
CA LEU A 27 -0.87 -10.15 22.20
C LEU A 27 -1.60 -9.92 20.88
N ASN A 28 -1.00 -9.16 20.00
CA ASN A 28 -1.38 -9.09 18.61
C ASN A 28 -0.53 -10.06 17.79
N PHE A 29 -1.15 -10.92 17.01
CA PHE A 29 -0.46 -11.84 16.12
C PHE A 29 -0.90 -11.56 14.69
N ARG A 30 0.03 -11.04 13.88
CA ARG A 30 -0.18 -10.77 12.47
C ARG A 30 0.67 -11.72 11.63
N ASN A 31 0.07 -12.29 10.59
CA ASN A 31 0.75 -13.13 9.61
C ASN A 31 0.17 -12.86 8.23
N ILE A 32 1.03 -12.81 7.23
CA ILE A 32 0.65 -12.96 5.83
C ILE A 32 1.53 -14.06 5.24
N SER A 33 0.89 -15.14 4.76
CA SER A 33 1.52 -16.18 3.95
C SER A 33 1.13 -15.97 2.50
N PHE A 34 2.08 -15.92 1.57
CA PHE A 34 1.83 -15.44 0.22
C PHE A 34 2.55 -16.24 -0.86
N VAL A 35 1.94 -16.25 -2.02
CA VAL A 35 2.52 -16.59 -3.33
C VAL A 35 2.18 -15.45 -4.28
N LYS A 36 3.19 -14.82 -4.86
CA LYS A 36 3.05 -13.83 -5.92
C LYS A 36 3.94 -14.27 -7.08
N ASN A 37 3.35 -14.44 -8.26
CA ASN A 37 4.09 -14.80 -9.47
C ASN A 37 3.82 -13.75 -10.53
N ASN A 38 4.87 -13.03 -10.94
CA ASN A 38 4.85 -12.03 -12.00
C ASN A 38 5.47 -12.65 -13.25
N GLU A 39 4.64 -12.94 -14.24
CA GLU A 39 5.05 -13.40 -15.57
C GLU A 39 5.18 -12.19 -16.49
N TYR A 40 6.23 -11.40 -16.26
CA TYR A 40 6.54 -10.22 -17.04
C TYR A 40 7.65 -10.52 -18.03
N SER A 41 7.44 -10.18 -19.28
CA SER A 41 8.36 -10.38 -20.39
C SER A 41 8.71 -9.08 -21.13
N ASN A 42 8.22 -7.96 -20.59
CA ASN A 42 8.48 -6.64 -21.15
C ASN A 42 9.86 -6.11 -20.73
N PRO A 43 10.44 -5.15 -21.49
CA PRO A 43 11.77 -4.62 -21.20
C PRO A 43 11.79 -3.59 -20.05
N VAL A 44 10.66 -3.26 -19.45
CA VAL A 44 10.58 -2.24 -18.38
C VAL A 44 10.72 -2.87 -17.00
N THR A 45 10.15 -4.07 -16.79
CA THR A 45 10.25 -4.78 -15.52
C THR A 45 10.32 -6.28 -15.73
N GLU A 46 11.13 -6.95 -14.91
CA GLU A 46 11.28 -8.40 -14.94
C GLU A 46 10.19 -9.12 -14.16
N GLY A 47 9.85 -10.33 -14.65
CA GLY A 47 9.03 -11.27 -13.91
C GLY A 47 9.82 -11.98 -12.81
N TYR A 48 9.17 -12.22 -11.68
CA TYR A 48 9.73 -12.97 -10.57
C TYR A 48 8.66 -13.62 -9.70
N THR A 49 9.06 -14.60 -8.91
CA THR A 49 8.15 -15.28 -7.99
C THR A 49 8.55 -15.03 -6.54
N LEU A 50 7.62 -14.56 -5.73
CA LEU A 50 7.74 -14.46 -4.28
C LEU A 50 6.86 -15.52 -3.63
N ILE A 51 7.47 -16.43 -2.88
CA ILE A 51 6.77 -17.40 -2.03
C ILE A 51 7.34 -17.28 -0.63
N GLY A 52 6.49 -17.00 0.34
CA GLY A 52 6.97 -16.80 1.68
C GLY A 52 5.87 -16.46 2.68
N TYR A 53 6.31 -16.03 3.83
CA TYR A 53 5.44 -15.51 4.87
C TYR A 53 6.18 -14.52 5.76
N PHE A 54 5.43 -13.62 6.37
CA PHE A 54 5.92 -12.95 7.56
C PHE A 54 5.05 -13.24 8.76
N ILE A 55 5.65 -13.16 9.94
CA ILE A 55 4.97 -13.16 11.22
C ILE A 55 5.39 -11.93 12.01
N GLN A 56 4.43 -11.31 12.70
CA GLN A 56 4.66 -10.12 13.51
C GLN A 56 3.90 -10.25 14.82
N PRO A 57 4.50 -10.94 15.83
CA PRO A 57 3.97 -10.94 17.18
C PRO A 57 4.28 -9.62 17.87
N GLU A 58 3.29 -9.00 18.50
CA GLU A 58 3.39 -7.73 19.20
C GLU A 58 2.66 -7.79 20.55
N LEU A 59 3.27 -7.27 21.58
CA LEU A 59 2.59 -6.88 22.81
C LEU A 59 1.97 -5.49 22.58
N VAL A 60 0.69 -5.36 22.86
CA VAL A 60 -0.06 -4.12 22.76
C VAL A 60 -0.56 -3.75 24.14
N TYR A 61 -0.11 -2.63 24.66
CA TYR A 61 -0.48 -2.13 25.98
C TYR A 61 -1.13 -0.75 25.86
N LYS A 62 -2.22 -0.54 26.56
CA LYS A 62 -2.93 0.74 26.62
C LYS A 62 -2.79 1.34 28.02
N PRO A 63 -1.71 2.08 28.31
CA PRO A 63 -1.46 2.66 29.63
C PRO A 63 -2.46 3.77 30.01
N ALA A 64 -3.08 4.40 29.03
CA ALA A 64 -4.08 5.44 29.22
C ALA A 64 -5.08 5.40 28.07
N GLU A 65 -6.26 5.98 28.24
CA GLU A 65 -7.33 5.99 27.26
C GLU A 65 -6.88 6.39 25.85
N LYS A 66 -5.97 7.39 25.77
CA LYS A 66 -5.50 7.96 24.50
C LYS A 66 -4.13 7.45 24.04
N VAL A 67 -3.49 6.54 24.77
CA VAL A 67 -2.14 6.08 24.46
C VAL A 67 -2.12 4.58 24.24
N THR A 68 -1.52 4.15 23.13
CA THR A 68 -1.25 2.75 22.85
C THR A 68 0.23 2.55 22.58
N LEU A 69 0.83 1.60 23.27
CA LEU A 69 2.22 1.16 23.08
C LEU A 69 2.23 -0.20 22.40
N ARG A 70 3.14 -0.39 21.46
CA ARG A 70 3.39 -1.69 20.80
C ARG A 70 4.86 -2.04 20.89
N LEU A 71 5.15 -3.30 21.18
CA LEU A 71 6.50 -3.85 21.21
C LEU A 71 6.47 -5.26 20.63
N GLY A 72 7.30 -5.52 19.63
CA GLY A 72 7.32 -6.82 18.95
C GLY A 72 8.47 -6.99 17.99
N THR A 73 8.29 -7.86 17.03
CA THR A 73 9.26 -8.11 15.96
C THR A 73 8.54 -8.47 14.67
N HIS A 74 9.08 -8.01 13.54
CA HIS A 74 8.69 -8.43 12.20
C HIS A 74 9.72 -9.41 11.66
N LEU A 75 9.26 -10.59 11.23
CA LEU A 75 10.09 -11.71 10.77
C LEU A 75 9.60 -12.15 9.40
N LEU A 76 10.36 -11.85 8.34
CA LEU A 76 10.04 -12.25 6.96
C LEU A 76 10.92 -13.43 6.54
N SER A 77 10.29 -14.45 5.95
CA SER A 77 10.99 -15.62 5.39
C SER A 77 10.46 -15.94 4.00
N TYR A 78 11.37 -16.16 3.06
CA TYR A 78 11.04 -16.70 1.75
C TYR A 78 11.23 -18.21 1.70
N SER A 79 10.35 -18.91 1.00
CA SER A 79 10.44 -20.35 0.80
C SER A 79 11.72 -20.73 0.07
N GLY A 80 12.35 -21.82 0.50
CA GLY A 80 13.65 -22.25 -0.01
C GLY A 80 14.85 -21.64 0.71
N THR A 81 14.63 -20.73 1.68
CA THR A 81 15.69 -20.25 2.58
C THR A 81 15.61 -20.98 3.92
N ASN A 82 16.73 -21.06 4.64
CA ASN A 82 16.83 -21.69 5.96
C ASN A 82 16.93 -20.67 7.12
N ARG A 83 16.63 -19.40 6.84
CA ARG A 83 16.69 -18.29 7.82
C ARG A 83 15.65 -17.25 7.47
N PHE A 84 15.34 -16.37 8.42
CA PHE A 84 14.58 -15.17 8.12
C PHE A 84 15.41 -14.24 7.22
N SER A 85 14.82 -13.82 6.12
CA SER A 85 15.44 -12.88 5.16
C SER A 85 15.48 -11.46 5.70
N PHE A 86 14.51 -11.13 6.58
CA PHE A 86 14.44 -9.84 7.23
C PHE A 86 13.93 -9.99 8.67
N VAL A 87 14.62 -9.35 9.61
CA VAL A 87 14.27 -9.32 11.03
C VAL A 87 14.34 -7.88 11.48
N LYS A 88 13.24 -7.34 11.99
CA LYS A 88 13.15 -5.95 12.42
C LYS A 88 12.41 -5.86 13.76
N PRO A 89 12.96 -5.15 14.77
CA PRO A 89 12.20 -4.82 15.96
C PRO A 89 11.02 -3.92 15.58
N VAL A 90 9.91 -4.11 16.27
CA VAL A 90 8.70 -3.29 16.15
C VAL A 90 8.49 -2.57 17.47
N PHE A 91 8.49 -1.26 17.42
CA PHE A 91 8.15 -0.42 18.57
C PHE A 91 7.40 0.80 18.09
N SER A 92 6.24 1.08 18.68
CA SER A 92 5.51 2.31 18.42
C SER A 92 4.75 2.83 19.61
N THR A 93 4.62 4.15 19.65
CA THR A 93 3.71 4.87 20.52
C THR A 93 2.67 5.56 19.66
N SER A 94 1.40 5.29 19.94
CA SER A 94 0.28 5.92 19.25
C SER A 94 -0.50 6.79 20.21
N TRP A 95 -0.84 8.01 19.77
CA TRP A 95 -1.69 8.95 20.48
C TRP A 95 -3.02 9.11 19.73
N HIS A 96 -4.12 8.79 20.40
CA HIS A 96 -5.48 8.92 19.88
C HIS A 96 -6.03 10.33 20.20
N PHE A 97 -6.03 11.24 19.23
CA PHE A 97 -6.63 12.57 19.37
C PHE A 97 -8.16 12.48 19.45
N SER A 98 -8.72 11.56 18.68
CA SER A 98 -10.15 11.20 18.68
C SER A 98 -10.29 9.74 18.27
N GLU A 99 -11.53 9.23 18.21
CA GLU A 99 -11.82 7.88 17.69
C GLU A 99 -11.34 7.68 16.25
N ASN A 100 -11.29 8.77 15.47
CA ASN A 100 -10.97 8.75 14.05
C ASN A 100 -9.57 9.26 13.73
N THR A 101 -8.82 9.82 14.69
CA THR A 101 -7.54 10.48 14.43
C THR A 101 -6.45 9.97 15.36
N ILE A 102 -5.39 9.43 14.77
CA ILE A 102 -4.29 8.78 15.47
C ILE A 102 -2.97 9.33 14.93
N PHE A 103 -2.06 9.68 15.84
CA PHE A 103 -0.66 9.93 15.54
C PHE A 103 0.17 8.75 16.04
N THR A 104 1.09 8.26 15.23
CA THR A 104 1.99 7.15 15.57
C THR A 104 3.44 7.58 15.33
N LEU A 105 4.30 7.30 16.29
CA LEU A 105 5.75 7.44 16.23
C LEU A 105 6.41 6.08 16.46
N GLY A 106 7.35 5.71 15.60
CA GLY A 106 8.03 4.41 15.56
C GLY A 106 7.55 3.56 14.42
N SER A 107 7.24 2.27 14.66
CA SER A 107 6.75 1.38 13.61
C SER A 107 5.31 1.73 13.20
N LEU A 108 5.12 1.99 11.92
CA LEU A 108 3.86 2.45 11.32
C LEU A 108 2.84 1.31 11.17
N ALA A 109 1.67 1.61 10.66
CA ALA A 109 0.59 0.63 10.48
C ALA A 109 0.88 -0.43 9.38
N GLY A 110 1.89 -0.19 8.55
CA GLY A 110 2.33 -1.03 7.45
C GLY A 110 1.97 -0.43 6.09
N SER A 111 2.73 -0.81 5.06
CA SER A 111 2.67 -0.22 3.72
C SER A 111 1.28 -0.28 3.06
N GLU A 112 0.48 -1.30 3.36
CA GLU A 112 -0.89 -1.42 2.85
C GLU A 112 -1.86 -0.36 3.42
N SER A 113 -1.52 0.23 4.57
CA SER A 113 -2.39 1.19 5.26
C SER A 113 -2.51 2.53 4.53
N HIS A 114 -1.53 2.86 3.69
CA HIS A 114 -1.48 4.12 2.96
C HIS A 114 -2.53 4.22 1.85
N ARG A 115 -3.09 3.11 1.38
CA ARG A 115 -4.16 3.06 0.37
C ARG A 115 -3.82 3.81 -0.92
N MET A 116 -2.56 3.80 -1.29
CA MET A 116 -2.09 4.44 -2.52
C MET A 116 -2.37 3.59 -3.75
N SER A 117 -2.43 4.25 -4.90
CA SER A 117 -2.54 3.59 -6.20
C SER A 117 -1.24 2.89 -6.58
N ASP A 118 -1.34 1.74 -7.25
CA ASP A 118 -0.21 0.89 -7.61
C ASP A 118 0.87 1.61 -8.46
N PRO A 119 0.55 2.50 -9.42
CA PRO A 119 1.56 3.27 -10.13
C PRO A 119 2.40 4.20 -9.25
N HIS A 120 1.91 4.63 -8.09
CA HIS A 120 2.64 5.47 -7.14
C HIS A 120 3.37 4.67 -6.06
N PHE A 121 2.71 3.60 -5.56
CA PHE A 121 3.20 2.82 -4.43
C PHE A 121 2.83 1.36 -4.64
N ASN A 122 3.82 0.55 -5.00
CA ASN A 122 3.63 -0.84 -5.39
C ASN A 122 2.97 -1.65 -4.28
N LYS A 123 1.85 -2.27 -4.59
CA LYS A 123 1.09 -3.12 -3.65
C LYS A 123 1.90 -4.31 -3.14
N GLU A 124 2.92 -4.75 -3.87
CA GLU A 124 3.79 -5.86 -3.45
C GLU A 124 4.66 -5.52 -2.23
N ARG A 125 4.77 -4.23 -1.86
CA ARG A 125 5.42 -3.81 -0.61
C ARG A 125 4.83 -4.48 0.63
N MET A 126 3.57 -4.90 0.57
CA MET A 126 2.97 -5.69 1.65
C MET A 126 3.66 -7.05 1.89
N TYR A 127 4.43 -7.57 0.92
CA TYR A 127 5.14 -8.86 1.02
C TYR A 127 6.63 -8.70 1.33
N ASN A 128 7.26 -7.62 0.89
CA ASN A 128 8.71 -7.43 0.97
C ASN A 128 9.14 -6.19 1.79
N ALA A 129 8.27 -5.22 1.96
CA ALA A 129 8.54 -3.96 2.67
C ALA A 129 7.34 -3.52 3.54
N PHE A 130 6.68 -4.48 4.21
CA PHE A 130 5.51 -4.23 5.05
C PHE A 130 5.82 -3.33 6.24
N SER A 131 6.94 -3.59 6.94
CA SER A 131 7.29 -2.89 8.17
C SER A 131 8.02 -1.59 7.87
N GLU A 132 7.40 -0.48 8.17
CA GLU A 132 7.91 0.88 8.02
C GLU A 132 8.10 1.54 9.37
N ASP A 133 9.13 2.41 9.52
CA ASP A 133 9.38 3.15 10.76
C ASP A 133 9.49 4.64 10.49
N GLY A 134 8.91 5.43 11.37
CA GLY A 134 8.92 6.87 11.26
C GLY A 134 7.79 7.52 12.03
N LEU A 135 7.01 8.34 11.34
CA LEU A 135 5.85 9.01 11.91
C LEU A 135 4.66 8.92 10.95
N GLN A 136 3.46 8.80 11.50
CA GLN A 136 2.22 8.70 10.74
C GLN A 136 1.09 9.46 11.45
N PHE A 137 0.37 10.29 10.73
CA PHE A 137 -0.82 10.96 11.20
C PHE A 137 -1.99 10.53 10.32
N ARG A 138 -2.92 9.79 10.89
CA ARG A 138 -4.04 9.21 10.15
C ARG A 138 -5.39 9.64 10.71
N THR A 139 -6.26 10.07 9.80
CA THR A 139 -7.68 10.35 10.07
C THR A 139 -8.54 9.48 9.17
N SER A 140 -9.55 8.80 9.74
CA SER A 140 -10.46 7.95 8.98
C SER A 140 -11.87 8.07 9.50
N SER A 141 -12.77 8.59 8.65
CA SER A 141 -14.21 8.67 8.90
C SER A 141 -14.98 8.20 7.65
N ASP A 142 -16.29 8.22 7.69
CA ASP A 142 -17.13 7.79 6.56
C ASP A 142 -16.88 8.61 5.29
N ASN A 143 -16.60 9.91 5.46
CA ASN A 143 -16.45 10.86 4.36
C ASN A 143 -15.00 11.26 4.09
N LEU A 144 -14.08 10.99 5.02
CA LEU A 144 -12.70 11.46 4.94
C LEU A 144 -11.72 10.39 5.34
N PHE A 145 -10.75 10.13 4.48
CA PHE A 145 -9.53 9.40 4.79
C PHE A 145 -8.34 10.32 4.50
N SER A 146 -7.41 10.43 5.44
CA SER A 146 -6.13 11.12 5.29
C SER A 146 -5.08 10.33 6.03
N ASP A 147 -3.96 10.07 5.38
CA ASP A 147 -2.81 9.37 5.93
C ASP A 147 -1.54 10.10 5.46
N THR A 148 -0.98 10.90 6.37
CA THR A 148 0.30 11.59 6.18
C THR A 148 1.38 10.82 6.90
N TRP A 149 2.45 10.42 6.19
CA TRP A 149 3.52 9.65 6.82
C TRP A 149 4.91 10.06 6.34
N LEU A 150 5.88 9.71 7.15
CA LEU A 150 7.30 9.66 6.83
C LEU A 150 7.83 8.29 7.23
N SER A 151 8.38 7.53 6.29
CA SER A 151 9.06 6.25 6.52
C SER A 151 10.55 6.41 6.26
N TRP A 152 11.37 6.15 7.28
CA TRP A 152 12.83 6.17 7.19
C TRP A 152 13.32 4.79 6.80
N GLU A 153 13.80 4.63 5.57
CA GLU A 153 14.12 3.32 5.01
C GLU A 153 15.60 2.95 5.20
N ASN A 154 16.51 3.94 5.11
CA ASN A 154 17.93 3.76 5.38
C ASN A 154 18.50 4.94 6.17
N TYR A 155 18.95 4.67 7.38
CA TYR A 155 19.66 5.63 8.24
C TYR A 155 21.16 5.51 7.99
N ILE A 156 21.88 6.63 8.01
CA ILE A 156 23.32 6.68 7.80
C ILE A 156 24.03 7.35 8.95
N PHE A 157 25.25 6.87 9.24
CA PHE A 157 26.20 7.54 10.12
C PHE A 157 27.20 8.35 9.30
N ARG A 158 27.88 9.27 9.97
CA ARG A 158 28.92 10.09 9.32
C ARG A 158 30.01 9.21 8.71
N GLY A 159 30.21 9.34 7.40
CA GLY A 159 31.23 8.63 6.66
C GLY A 159 30.78 7.28 6.07
N ASP A 160 29.52 6.90 6.21
CA ASP A 160 28.99 5.73 5.51
C ASP A 160 29.07 5.90 4.00
N ASN A 161 29.23 4.78 3.30
CA ASN A 161 29.25 4.72 1.83
C ASN A 161 27.87 4.36 1.24
N GLU A 162 26.81 4.68 1.97
CA GLU A 162 25.43 4.47 1.56
C GLU A 162 24.66 5.79 1.56
N ARG A 163 23.55 5.84 0.84
CA ARG A 163 22.66 7.00 0.87
C ARG A 163 21.64 6.86 1.98
N GLU A 164 21.33 7.96 2.62
CA GLU A 164 20.09 8.11 3.39
C GLU A 164 18.89 7.94 2.45
N VAL A 165 17.90 7.17 2.89
CA VAL A 165 16.70 6.93 2.09
C VAL A 165 15.46 7.09 2.95
N PHE A 166 14.53 7.93 2.52
CA PHE A 166 13.22 8.02 3.13
C PHE A 166 12.12 8.25 2.10
N THR A 167 10.92 7.87 2.48
CA THR A 167 9.67 8.16 1.75
C THR A 167 8.77 9.00 2.65
N ALA A 168 8.23 10.10 2.12
CA ALA A 168 7.17 10.86 2.77
C ALA A 168 5.96 10.92 1.84
N GLY A 169 4.77 10.78 2.39
CA GLY A 169 3.57 10.76 1.57
C GLY A 169 2.32 11.28 2.27
N GLU A 170 1.34 11.57 1.44
CA GLU A 170 -0.04 11.86 1.81
C GLU A 170 -0.98 11.08 0.91
N SER A 171 -1.90 10.35 1.51
CA SER A 171 -3.03 9.75 0.82
C SER A 171 -4.32 10.32 1.38
N PHE A 172 -4.94 11.18 0.61
CA PHE A 172 -6.20 11.82 0.96
C PHE A 172 -7.32 11.29 0.08
N ARG A 173 -8.50 11.07 0.68
CA ARG A 173 -9.71 10.76 -0.05
C ARG A 173 -10.92 11.39 0.63
N TYR A 174 -11.62 12.22 -0.11
CA TYR A 174 -12.96 12.68 0.25
C TYR A 174 -14.00 11.79 -0.42
N SER A 175 -15.01 11.36 0.32
CA SER A 175 -16.16 10.61 -0.18
C SER A 175 -17.43 11.42 0.10
N SER A 176 -18.20 11.73 -0.91
CA SER A 176 -19.48 12.42 -0.75
C SER A 176 -20.47 11.54 0.04
N PRO A 177 -21.47 12.12 0.69
CA PRO A 177 -22.68 11.39 1.05
C PRO A 177 -23.30 10.73 -0.19
N GLU A 178 -24.06 9.67 0.02
CA GLU A 178 -24.79 9.02 -1.07
C GLU A 178 -25.88 9.95 -1.62
N TYR A 179 -25.82 10.18 -2.92
CA TYR A 179 -26.83 10.95 -3.61
C TYR A 179 -27.96 10.04 -4.09
N ALA A 180 -29.19 10.35 -3.68
CA ALA A 180 -30.40 9.55 -3.97
C ALA A 180 -30.26 8.05 -3.55
N GLY A 181 -29.39 7.71 -2.57
CA GLY A 181 -29.13 6.34 -2.14
C GLY A 181 -28.48 5.45 -3.20
N LEU A 182 -27.87 6.04 -4.24
CA LEU A 182 -27.36 5.28 -5.38
C LEU A 182 -25.95 5.67 -5.81
N ILE A 183 -25.56 6.93 -5.65
CA ILE A 183 -24.30 7.44 -6.22
C ILE A 183 -23.44 8.05 -5.12
N ARG A 184 -22.19 7.63 -5.05
CA ARG A 184 -21.14 8.23 -4.22
C ARG A 184 -19.99 8.68 -5.11
N ILE A 185 -19.52 9.90 -4.87
CA ILE A 185 -18.34 10.45 -5.55
C ILE A 185 -17.18 10.45 -4.57
N GLU A 186 -16.02 9.96 -5.00
CA GLU A 186 -14.78 10.02 -4.26
C GLU A 186 -13.77 10.88 -5.03
N ILE A 187 -13.03 11.69 -4.29
CA ILE A 187 -11.93 12.52 -4.82
C ILE A 187 -10.65 12.08 -4.10
N PRO A 188 -9.84 11.22 -4.72
CA PRO A 188 -8.52 10.88 -4.20
C PRO A 188 -7.49 11.97 -4.56
N VAL A 189 -6.58 12.24 -3.63
CA VAL A 189 -5.35 13.02 -3.85
C VAL A 189 -4.21 12.27 -3.19
N GLN A 190 -3.14 12.01 -3.92
CA GLN A 190 -1.98 11.28 -3.41
C GLN A 190 -0.71 12.04 -3.73
N ILE A 191 0.14 12.22 -2.74
CA ILE A 191 1.43 12.89 -2.85
C ILE A 191 2.49 11.95 -2.31
N LEU A 192 3.63 11.86 -3.00
CA LEU A 192 4.76 11.05 -2.57
C LEU A 192 6.06 11.78 -2.85
N PHE A 193 6.94 11.78 -1.87
CA PHE A 193 8.34 12.16 -1.99
C PHE A 193 9.22 10.95 -1.71
N LYS A 194 10.18 10.68 -2.58
CA LYS A 194 11.23 9.71 -2.38
C LYS A 194 12.57 10.42 -2.42
N HIS A 195 13.31 10.30 -1.33
CA HIS A 195 14.62 10.96 -1.18
C HIS A 195 15.74 9.93 -1.10
N TYR A 196 16.79 10.19 -1.86
CA TYR A 196 18.07 9.49 -1.80
C TYR A 196 19.16 10.53 -1.62
N GLY A 197 19.92 10.47 -0.52
CA GLY A 197 20.94 11.46 -0.26
C GLY A 197 21.65 11.29 1.05
N GLY A 198 21.91 12.40 1.71
CA GLY A 198 22.56 12.48 3.02
C GLY A 198 23.80 13.36 3.00
N GLN A 199 23.77 14.45 3.77
CA GLN A 199 24.89 15.42 3.85
C GLN A 199 26.14 14.86 4.52
N ILE A 200 26.01 13.76 5.26
CA ILE A 200 27.09 13.14 6.05
C ILE A 200 27.64 11.86 5.40
N SER A 201 27.06 11.43 4.29
CA SER A 201 27.50 10.27 3.51
C SER A 201 28.77 10.57 2.69
N ASN A 202 29.60 9.55 2.50
CA ASN A 202 30.71 9.57 1.51
C ASN A 202 30.29 9.00 0.16
N TYR A 203 28.99 8.70 -0.04
CA TYR A 203 28.49 8.16 -1.30
C TYR A 203 28.70 9.17 -2.44
N PRO A 204 29.28 8.74 -3.57
CA PRO A 204 29.75 9.66 -4.61
C PRO A 204 28.63 10.23 -5.51
N GLU A 205 27.43 9.63 -5.47
CA GLU A 205 26.33 10.08 -6.30
C GLU A 205 25.61 11.30 -5.72
N HIS A 206 24.95 12.03 -6.61
CA HIS A 206 24.20 13.22 -6.25
C HIS A 206 22.94 12.87 -5.44
N VAL A 207 22.51 13.84 -4.65
CA VAL A 207 21.20 13.79 -3.97
C VAL A 207 20.09 13.79 -5.01
N GLU A 208 19.13 12.90 -4.84
CA GLU A 208 17.94 12.79 -5.67
C GLU A 208 16.69 12.89 -4.82
N THR A 209 15.73 13.67 -5.28
CA THR A 209 14.41 13.77 -4.67
C THR A 209 13.35 13.72 -5.76
N TYR A 210 12.55 12.68 -5.72
CA TYR A 210 11.43 12.50 -6.62
C TYR A 210 10.14 12.92 -5.94
N PHE A 211 9.32 13.62 -6.69
CA PHE A 211 7.97 14.04 -6.30
C PHE A 211 6.97 13.39 -7.24
N ASN A 212 5.95 12.74 -6.69
CA ASN A 212 4.83 12.19 -7.44
C ASN A 212 3.51 12.71 -6.86
N LEU A 213 2.59 13.07 -7.74
CA LEU A 213 1.25 13.54 -7.42
C LEU A 213 0.23 12.79 -8.26
N SER A 214 -0.87 12.37 -7.67
CA SER A 214 -2.06 12.00 -8.43
C SER A 214 -3.33 12.57 -7.82
N SER A 215 -4.30 12.82 -8.68
CA SER A 215 -5.65 13.19 -8.28
C SER A 215 -6.64 12.76 -9.34
N GLY A 216 -7.92 12.71 -8.97
CA GLY A 216 -8.96 12.33 -9.91
C GLY A 216 -10.34 12.26 -9.29
N VAL A 217 -11.22 11.56 -9.97
CA VAL A 217 -12.60 11.35 -9.53
C VAL A 217 -12.97 9.89 -9.72
N LYS A 218 -13.63 9.33 -8.69
CA LYS A 218 -14.23 8.00 -8.72
C LYS A 218 -15.73 8.13 -8.47
N ALA A 219 -16.54 7.62 -9.37
CA ALA A 219 -17.99 7.53 -9.22
C ALA A 219 -18.38 6.09 -8.92
N LEU A 220 -19.10 5.87 -7.84
CA LEU A 220 -19.59 4.59 -7.37
C LEU A 220 -21.11 4.55 -7.49
N PHE A 221 -21.63 3.53 -8.12
CA PHE A 221 -23.07 3.29 -8.26
C PHE A 221 -23.42 2.03 -7.48
N GLU A 222 -24.17 2.17 -6.41
CA GLU A 222 -24.71 1.05 -5.64
C GLU A 222 -25.91 0.44 -6.38
N ILE A 223 -25.85 -0.85 -6.72
CA ILE A 223 -26.92 -1.55 -7.46
C ILE A 223 -27.80 -2.33 -6.49
N ASP A 224 -27.20 -2.97 -5.48
CA ASP A 224 -27.89 -3.87 -4.55
C ASP A 224 -27.06 -3.96 -3.25
N GLU A 225 -27.45 -3.19 -2.23
CA GLU A 225 -26.75 -3.12 -0.96
C GLU A 225 -26.64 -4.50 -0.25
N PRO A 226 -27.68 -5.34 -0.16
CA PRO A 226 -27.57 -6.64 0.51
C PRO A 226 -26.55 -7.59 -0.13
N ARG A 227 -26.25 -7.40 -1.42
CA ARG A 227 -25.29 -8.21 -2.16
C ARG A 227 -23.96 -7.49 -2.40
N ASN A 228 -23.82 -6.25 -1.90
CA ASN A 228 -22.67 -5.39 -2.14
C ASN A 228 -22.29 -5.30 -3.63
N ARG A 229 -23.31 -5.09 -4.49
CA ARG A 229 -23.12 -4.96 -5.93
C ARG A 229 -22.89 -3.50 -6.27
N ARG A 230 -21.72 -3.21 -6.79
CA ARG A 230 -21.31 -1.86 -7.20
C ARG A 230 -20.72 -1.90 -8.58
N ILE A 231 -20.97 -0.87 -9.33
CA ILE A 231 -20.23 -0.53 -10.55
C ILE A 231 -19.61 0.84 -10.36
N GLY A 232 -18.44 1.09 -10.91
CA GLY A 232 -17.82 2.40 -10.78
C GLY A 232 -16.88 2.72 -11.92
N LEU A 233 -16.69 4.02 -12.07
CA LEU A 233 -15.74 4.62 -12.99
C LEU A 233 -14.73 5.42 -12.18
N GLU A 234 -13.45 5.33 -12.54
CA GLU A 234 -12.40 6.12 -11.94
C GLU A 234 -11.50 6.70 -13.04
N CYS A 235 -11.22 7.99 -12.92
CA CYS A 235 -10.28 8.71 -13.78
C CYS A 235 -9.23 9.35 -12.89
N LEU A 236 -7.97 8.96 -13.07
CA LEU A 236 -6.83 9.47 -12.31
C LEU A 236 -5.82 10.10 -13.26
N ALA A 237 -5.33 11.28 -12.92
CA ALA A 237 -4.17 11.92 -13.54
C ALA A 237 -2.97 11.83 -12.60
N PHE A 238 -1.79 11.58 -13.16
CA PHE A 238 -0.52 11.41 -12.46
C PHE A 238 0.52 12.39 -12.99
N PHE A 239 1.35 12.87 -12.09
CA PHE A 239 2.52 13.69 -12.42
C PHE A 239 3.71 13.22 -11.60
N GLY A 240 4.88 13.15 -12.23
CA GLY A 240 6.15 12.82 -11.60
C GLY A 240 7.22 13.85 -11.95
N SER A 241 8.09 14.18 -10.99
CA SER A 241 9.20 15.11 -11.19
C SER A 241 10.40 14.75 -10.33
N CYS A 242 11.61 14.81 -10.89
CA CYS A 242 12.83 14.87 -10.12
C CYS A 242 13.12 16.32 -9.76
N LEU A 243 13.09 16.64 -8.47
CA LEU A 243 13.27 18.00 -7.94
C LEU A 243 14.75 18.43 -7.89
N THR A 244 15.67 17.48 -7.96
CA THR A 244 17.11 17.72 -8.01
C THR A 244 17.60 17.78 -9.46
N GLY A 245 18.74 18.42 -9.70
CA GLY A 245 19.20 18.71 -11.06
C GLY A 245 19.55 17.49 -11.93
N ASN A 246 19.90 16.37 -11.30
CA ASN A 246 20.25 15.12 -11.97
C ASN A 246 19.26 14.03 -11.56
N ALA A 247 18.52 13.51 -12.54
CA ALA A 247 17.65 12.37 -12.33
C ALA A 247 18.41 11.10 -12.73
N GLY A 248 18.73 10.22 -11.77
CA GLY A 248 19.35 8.92 -12.04
C GLY A 248 18.49 8.03 -12.94
N SER A 249 17.16 8.25 -12.92
CA SER A 249 16.22 7.62 -13.85
C SER A 249 16.34 8.10 -15.31
N GLY A 250 17.06 9.19 -15.58
CA GLY A 250 17.08 9.84 -16.91
C GLY A 250 15.82 10.68 -17.19
N ILE A 251 14.80 10.63 -16.36
CA ILE A 251 13.53 11.36 -16.53
C ILE A 251 13.44 12.48 -15.50
N LYS A 252 13.23 13.71 -15.98
CA LYS A 252 13.03 14.87 -15.10
C LYS A 252 11.57 15.08 -14.73
N ASN A 253 10.68 15.02 -15.70
CA ASN A 253 9.23 15.19 -15.49
C ASN A 253 8.48 14.22 -16.38
N GLY A 254 7.35 13.74 -15.90
CA GLY A 254 6.46 12.90 -16.66
C GLY A 254 5.03 12.93 -16.13
N TYR A 255 4.11 12.42 -16.91
CA TYR A 255 2.69 12.40 -16.57
C TYR A 255 2.03 11.13 -17.06
N ALA A 256 0.86 10.81 -16.49
CA ALA A 256 0.03 9.71 -16.94
C ALA A 256 -1.44 9.92 -16.60
N ASP A 257 -2.29 9.22 -17.33
CA ASP A 257 -3.72 9.12 -17.07
C ASP A 257 -4.13 7.65 -16.95
N TRP A 258 -5.02 7.35 -16.01
CA TRP A 258 -5.59 6.02 -15.84
C TRP A 258 -7.11 6.09 -15.77
N TYR A 259 -7.77 5.50 -16.73
CA TYR A 259 -9.22 5.38 -16.81
C TYR A 259 -9.62 3.96 -16.47
N LYS A 260 -10.50 3.76 -15.48
CA LYS A 260 -10.88 2.45 -14.99
C LYS A 260 -12.39 2.28 -14.90
N LEU A 261 -12.84 1.10 -15.22
CA LEU A 261 -14.18 0.59 -14.95
C LEU A 261 -14.03 -0.58 -13.98
N PHE A 262 -14.81 -0.61 -12.92
CA PHE A 262 -14.82 -1.74 -12.00
C PHE A 262 -16.25 -2.18 -11.65
N TYR A 263 -16.35 -3.45 -11.31
CA TYR A 263 -17.55 -4.08 -10.81
C TYR A 263 -17.21 -4.93 -9.59
N SER A 264 -17.95 -4.76 -8.49
CA SER A 264 -17.78 -5.57 -7.29
C SER A 264 -19.06 -6.31 -6.93
N PHE A 265 -18.89 -7.53 -6.41
CA PHE A 265 -19.96 -8.42 -6.00
C PHE A 265 -19.47 -9.45 -5.00
N ARG A 266 -20.01 -9.46 -3.77
CA ARG A 266 -19.75 -10.49 -2.74
C ARG A 266 -18.27 -10.84 -2.54
N GLY A 267 -17.39 -9.84 -2.47
CA GLY A 267 -15.95 -10.06 -2.28
C GLY A 267 -15.17 -10.34 -3.56
N VAL A 268 -15.82 -10.37 -4.71
CA VAL A 268 -15.18 -10.38 -6.02
C VAL A 268 -15.15 -8.97 -6.57
N GLU A 269 -14.00 -8.51 -7.03
CA GLU A 269 -13.81 -7.25 -7.72
C GLU A 269 -13.17 -7.50 -9.07
N LEU A 270 -13.81 -7.00 -10.12
CA LEU A 270 -13.33 -7.02 -11.49
C LEU A 270 -12.99 -5.59 -11.88
N GLU A 271 -11.82 -5.37 -12.44
CA GLU A 271 -11.41 -4.06 -12.94
C GLU A 271 -10.88 -4.21 -14.37
N THR A 272 -11.16 -3.24 -15.22
CA THR A 272 -10.48 -3.04 -16.50
C THR A 272 -10.15 -1.57 -16.64
N GLY A 273 -9.05 -1.26 -17.33
CA GLY A 273 -8.62 0.12 -17.47
C GLY A 273 -7.75 0.35 -18.70
N PHE A 274 -7.53 1.63 -18.97
CA PHE A 274 -6.60 2.11 -19.95
C PHE A 274 -5.63 3.09 -19.28
N TRP A 275 -4.35 2.75 -19.31
CA TRP A 275 -3.24 3.56 -18.84
C TRP A 275 -2.53 4.19 -20.04
N LYS A 276 -2.27 5.48 -19.97
CA LYS A 276 -1.45 6.20 -20.93
C LYS A 276 -0.46 7.06 -20.18
N SER A 277 0.84 6.94 -20.49
CA SER A 277 1.87 7.75 -19.85
C SER A 277 2.90 8.29 -20.86
N HIS A 278 3.54 9.36 -20.45
CA HIS A 278 4.70 9.95 -21.11
C HIS A 278 5.75 10.29 -20.06
N ASP A 279 6.94 9.68 -20.18
CA ASP A 279 8.09 9.85 -19.28
C ASP A 279 7.70 9.69 -17.79
N PHE A 280 6.75 8.79 -17.48
CA PHE A 280 6.29 8.61 -16.11
C PHE A 280 7.25 7.73 -15.31
N TYR A 281 7.66 8.23 -14.14
CA TYR A 281 8.49 7.50 -13.21
C TYR A 281 8.06 7.76 -11.76
N ALA A 282 7.89 6.69 -10.99
CA ALA A 282 7.61 6.72 -9.56
C ALA A 282 8.49 5.66 -8.87
N PRO A 283 9.50 6.07 -8.08
CA PRO A 283 10.48 5.13 -7.49
C PRO A 283 9.89 4.07 -6.58
N ASN A 284 8.76 4.36 -5.92
CA ASN A 284 8.05 3.41 -5.06
C ASN A 284 6.88 2.73 -5.79
N GLY A 285 6.60 3.10 -7.05
CA GLY A 285 5.50 2.57 -7.84
C GLY A 285 5.76 1.17 -8.38
N ASN A 286 4.74 0.57 -8.95
CA ASN A 286 4.88 -0.65 -9.72
C ASN A 286 5.47 -0.28 -11.11
N PHE A 287 6.65 -0.80 -11.41
CA PHE A 287 7.41 -0.45 -12.61
C PHE A 287 6.70 -0.84 -13.92
N ILE A 288 5.73 -1.76 -13.88
CA ILE A 288 4.91 -2.10 -15.07
C ILE A 288 4.23 -0.87 -15.69
N PHE A 289 3.92 0.16 -14.88
CA PHE A 289 3.33 1.42 -15.30
C PHE A 289 4.38 2.49 -15.68
N GLY A 290 5.64 2.25 -15.35
CA GLY A 290 6.72 3.20 -15.54
C GLY A 290 7.26 3.25 -16.95
N SER A 291 8.01 4.32 -17.24
CA SER A 291 8.76 4.51 -18.48
C SER A 291 10.23 4.08 -18.38
N VAL A 292 10.75 3.86 -17.16
CA VAL A 292 12.15 3.50 -16.90
C VAL A 292 12.24 2.02 -16.58
N SER A 293 13.18 1.32 -17.20
CA SER A 293 13.46 -0.09 -16.89
C SER A 293 14.11 -0.25 -15.51
N ASP A 294 13.67 -1.27 -14.77
CA ASP A 294 14.26 -1.67 -13.49
C ASP A 294 15.42 -2.69 -13.64
N HIS A 295 15.68 -3.19 -14.88
CA HIS A 295 16.66 -4.24 -15.13
C HIS A 295 17.53 -4.01 -16.37
N ILE A 296 17.21 -3.04 -17.24
CA ILE A 296 18.01 -2.69 -18.40
C ILE A 296 18.52 -1.26 -18.23
N ASP A 297 19.82 -1.12 -18.03
CA ASP A 297 20.45 0.17 -17.81
C ASP A 297 20.14 1.18 -18.91
N ASN A 298 19.74 2.39 -18.50
CA ASN A 298 19.44 3.53 -19.38
C ASN A 298 18.31 3.28 -20.39
N LEU A 299 17.51 2.23 -20.25
CA LEU A 299 16.37 2.03 -21.10
C LEU A 299 15.19 2.87 -20.61
N VAL A 300 14.72 3.75 -21.46
CA VAL A 300 13.53 4.58 -21.25
C VAL A 300 12.58 4.38 -22.42
N LEU A 301 11.35 4.00 -22.11
CA LEU A 301 10.24 3.96 -23.05
C LEU A 301 9.30 5.12 -22.73
N SER A 302 9.51 6.25 -23.41
CA SER A 302 8.83 7.50 -23.07
C SER A 302 7.31 7.38 -23.09
N ASP A 303 6.75 6.80 -24.12
CA ASP A 303 5.31 6.61 -24.26
C ASP A 303 4.92 5.16 -23.92
N ARG A 304 3.90 5.00 -23.09
CA ARG A 304 3.35 3.70 -22.71
C ARG A 304 1.81 3.74 -22.76
N ASN A 305 1.24 2.80 -23.48
CA ASN A 305 -0.22 2.59 -23.57
C ASN A 305 -0.55 1.16 -23.15
N LEU A 306 -1.20 1.00 -21.97
CA LEU A 306 -1.54 -0.31 -21.43
C LEU A 306 -3.06 -0.47 -21.34
N ILE A 307 -3.56 -1.62 -21.78
CA ILE A 307 -4.86 -2.12 -21.33
C ILE A 307 -4.60 -2.94 -20.08
N THR A 308 -5.25 -2.57 -18.97
CA THR A 308 -5.12 -3.25 -17.68
C THR A 308 -6.39 -4.02 -17.36
N GLY A 309 -6.25 -5.13 -16.65
CA GLY A 309 -7.39 -5.89 -16.15
C GLY A 309 -7.03 -6.59 -14.86
N SER A 310 -7.95 -6.65 -13.90
CA SER A 310 -7.73 -7.42 -12.68
C SER A 310 -8.99 -8.16 -12.22
N ILE A 311 -8.75 -9.27 -11.53
CA ILE A 311 -9.76 -10.05 -10.81
C ILE A 311 -9.23 -10.23 -9.39
N ASN A 312 -9.96 -9.73 -8.41
CA ASN A 312 -9.61 -9.87 -7.00
C ASN A 312 -10.75 -10.57 -6.27
N ILE A 313 -10.44 -11.64 -5.57
CA ILE A 313 -11.39 -12.41 -4.76
C ILE A 313 -10.92 -12.37 -3.32
N LYS A 314 -11.71 -11.74 -2.44
CA LYS A 314 -11.47 -11.65 -0.99
C LYS A 314 -12.55 -12.42 -0.26
N LEU A 315 -12.15 -13.44 0.47
CA LEU A 315 -13.02 -14.28 1.26
C LEU A 315 -12.66 -14.14 2.74
N PRO A 316 -13.31 -13.21 3.45
CA PRO A 316 -13.09 -13.07 4.89
C PRO A 316 -13.67 -14.29 5.59
N TYR A 317 -12.92 -14.84 6.54
CA TYR A 317 -13.39 -15.89 7.45
C TYR A 317 -13.21 -15.42 8.89
N LYS A 318 -14.31 -15.09 9.55
CA LYS A 318 -14.33 -14.38 10.84
C LYS A 318 -13.60 -13.00 10.71
N ASP A 319 -13.44 -12.30 11.82
CA ASP A 319 -12.88 -10.95 11.84
C ASP A 319 -11.33 -10.89 11.79
N PHE A 320 -10.66 -12.04 11.77
CA PHE A 320 -9.20 -12.12 11.91
C PHE A 320 -8.48 -12.92 10.83
N PHE A 321 -9.21 -13.46 9.85
CA PHE A 321 -8.63 -14.29 8.79
C PHE A 321 -9.24 -13.91 7.44
N GLU A 322 -8.40 -13.71 6.45
CA GLU A 322 -8.80 -13.41 5.07
C GLU A 322 -7.99 -14.27 4.09
N PHE A 323 -8.69 -14.84 3.14
CA PHE A 323 -8.10 -15.43 1.95
C PHE A 323 -8.26 -14.46 0.79
N HIS A 324 -7.18 -14.22 0.05
CA HIS A 324 -7.17 -13.39 -1.14
C HIS A 324 -6.56 -14.15 -2.33
N LEU A 325 -7.25 -14.10 -3.47
CA LEU A 325 -6.77 -14.55 -4.76
C LEU A 325 -6.89 -13.38 -5.74
N GLY A 326 -5.79 -13.05 -6.39
CA GLY A 326 -5.69 -11.97 -7.39
C GLY A 326 -5.12 -12.46 -8.71
N PHE A 327 -5.59 -11.88 -9.79
CA PHE A 327 -5.01 -11.95 -11.12
C PHE A 327 -4.96 -10.55 -11.69
N ASP A 328 -3.79 -10.12 -12.17
CA ASP A 328 -3.58 -8.86 -12.87
C ASP A 328 -3.06 -9.15 -14.27
N GLY A 329 -3.61 -8.49 -15.28
CA GLY A 329 -3.18 -8.58 -16.67
C GLY A 329 -2.89 -7.21 -17.25
N TYR A 330 -1.83 -7.13 -18.03
CA TYR A 330 -1.34 -5.91 -18.67
C TYR A 330 -1.04 -6.20 -20.14
N TYR A 331 -1.74 -5.55 -21.03
CA TYR A 331 -1.43 -5.63 -22.45
C TYR A 331 -0.82 -4.30 -22.91
N ASP A 332 0.47 -4.33 -23.20
CA ASP A 332 1.18 -3.19 -23.76
C ASP A 332 0.93 -3.10 -25.25
N ILE A 333 0.22 -2.05 -25.65
CA ILE A 333 -0.20 -1.82 -27.05
C ILE A 333 1.03 -1.51 -27.91
N ASP A 334 1.96 -0.72 -27.39
CA ASP A 334 3.13 -0.25 -28.15
C ASP A 334 4.14 -1.37 -28.38
N LEU A 335 4.29 -2.26 -27.41
CA LEU A 335 5.17 -3.41 -27.48
C LEU A 335 4.50 -4.66 -28.05
N ASN A 336 3.16 -4.67 -28.17
CA ASN A 336 2.34 -5.83 -28.53
C ASN A 336 2.65 -7.06 -27.64
N ARG A 337 2.65 -6.84 -26.29
CA ARG A 337 2.99 -7.86 -25.29
C ARG A 337 1.94 -7.94 -24.21
N PHE A 338 1.74 -9.15 -23.72
CA PHE A 338 0.88 -9.42 -22.58
C PHE A 338 1.70 -9.94 -21.42
N ASP A 339 1.60 -9.24 -20.30
CA ASP A 339 2.20 -9.58 -19.02
C ASP A 339 1.09 -9.85 -18.00
N ASN A 340 1.34 -10.71 -17.04
CA ASN A 340 0.34 -11.02 -16.01
C ASN A 340 0.99 -11.33 -14.66
N ALA A 341 0.17 -11.23 -13.61
CA ALA A 341 0.57 -11.59 -12.28
C ALA A 341 -0.53 -12.36 -11.56
N ILE A 342 -0.14 -13.36 -10.80
CA ILE A 342 -1.04 -14.13 -9.94
C ILE A 342 -0.63 -13.90 -8.49
N THR A 343 -1.62 -13.64 -7.65
CA THR A 343 -1.45 -13.40 -6.22
C THR A 343 -2.34 -14.34 -5.43
N LEU A 344 -1.77 -15.00 -4.44
CA LEU A 344 -2.51 -15.74 -3.43
C LEU A 344 -1.95 -15.33 -2.06
N HIS A 345 -2.78 -14.90 -1.13
CA HIS A 345 -2.33 -14.77 0.25
C HIS A 345 -3.40 -15.14 1.28
N LEU A 346 -2.91 -15.56 2.42
CA LEU A 346 -3.66 -15.80 3.63
C LEU A 346 -3.21 -14.76 4.66
N LYS A 347 -4.13 -13.91 5.11
CA LYS A 347 -3.88 -12.90 6.13
C LYS A 347 -4.54 -13.34 7.43
N LEU A 348 -3.78 -13.31 8.51
CA LEU A 348 -4.27 -13.50 9.87
C LEU A 348 -3.83 -12.28 10.70
N ASP A 349 -4.78 -11.64 11.36
CA ASP A 349 -4.53 -10.52 12.28
C ASP A 349 -5.46 -10.67 13.47
N LYS A 350 -4.90 -11.07 14.63
CA LYS A 350 -5.70 -11.41 15.81
C LYS A 350 -5.15 -10.79 17.07
N LEU A 351 -5.98 -10.00 17.72
CA LEU A 351 -5.72 -9.43 19.03
C LEU A 351 -6.29 -10.35 20.13
N ILE A 352 -5.43 -10.75 21.07
CA ILE A 352 -5.78 -11.67 22.18
C ILE A 352 -5.45 -10.98 23.49
N LYS A 353 -6.45 -10.76 24.34
CA LYS A 353 -6.23 -10.21 25.68
C LYS A 353 -5.43 -11.19 26.53
N ILE A 354 -4.35 -10.72 27.15
CA ILE A 354 -3.48 -11.52 28.03
C ILE A 354 -3.75 -11.20 29.50
N ALA A 355 -3.80 -9.92 29.84
CA ALA A 355 -3.90 -9.47 31.22
C ALA A 355 -4.56 -8.09 31.33
N THR A 356 -4.99 -7.77 32.55
CA THR A 356 -5.30 -6.41 32.98
C THR A 356 -4.27 -6.02 34.02
N ILE A 357 -3.50 -4.97 33.75
CA ILE A 357 -2.50 -4.40 34.64
C ILE A 357 -3.25 -3.41 35.53
N LYS A 358 -3.42 -3.73 36.82
CA LYS A 358 -3.97 -2.79 37.81
C LYS A 358 -2.82 -1.92 38.31
N GLU A 359 -3.01 -0.61 38.31
CA GLU A 359 -2.15 0.31 39.04
C GLU A 359 -2.27 0.12 40.55
#